data_66dde53f58d1f64d1da2ace03d6aafbf
#
_entry.id   66dde53f58d1f64d1da2ace03d6aafbf
#
_cell.length_a   1.000
_cell.length_b   1.000
_cell.length_c   1.000
_cell.angle_alpha   90.00
_cell.angle_beta   90.00
_cell.angle_gamma   90.00
#
_symmetry.space_group_name_H-M   'P 1'
#
loop_
_entity.id
_entity.type
_entity.pdbx_description
1 polymer ?
#
loop_
_entity_poly.entity_id
_entity_poly.type
_entity_poly.pdbx_seq_one_letter_code
_entity_poly.pdbx_strand_id
1 'polypeptide(L)'
;MISCKDDEEEQVDSPIICGLPNGTLRWTADGAEICANASLFGDLGMFMTVNGISIEGQTITLELDSLTVGTHELSADVNYLLYTDGLAVVWEATNAQPGTITITSHNETTNRLEATFQINVVNPMSGASKSITNGQLSLTYTE
;
A
#
# COMPACT_ATOMS: atom_id res chain seq x y z
N MET A 1 35.79 -18.08 1.11
CA MET A 1 35.36 -18.09 0.54
C MET A 1 35.01 -17.90 0.33
N ILE A 2 34.67 -17.84 0.49
CA ILE A 2 34.10 -17.84 -0.01
C ILE A 2 33.49 -17.49 -0.02
N SER A 3 33.38 -17.61 0.32
CA SER A 3 32.75 -17.42 0.01
C SER A 3 32.37 -16.92 -0.08
N CYS A 4 32.27 -16.93 0.06
CA CYS A 4 31.83 -16.52 -0.32
C CYS A 4 31.49 -16.44 -0.72
N LYS A 5 31.24 -16.56 -0.63
CA LYS A 5 30.88 -16.55 -1.26
C LYS A 5 30.15 -16.73 -1.33
N ASP A 6 30.10 -16.74 -1.40
CA ASP A 6 29.23 -17.20 -1.62
C ASP A 6 28.12 -17.13 -0.81
N ASP A 7 27.78 -16.94 -0.29
CA ASP A 7 26.68 -17.01 0.42
C ASP A 7 25.99 -15.77 0.65
N GLU A 8 26.58 -14.67 0.69
CA GLU A 8 25.86 -13.51 0.79
C GLU A 8 25.17 -13.15 -0.44
N GLU A 9 25.57 -13.64 -1.55
CA GLU A 9 24.74 -13.30 -2.64
C GLU A 9 23.41 -13.96 -2.54
N GLU A 10 23.29 -14.96 -1.72
CA GLU A 10 21.98 -15.45 -1.48
C GLU A 10 21.12 -14.46 -0.81
N GLN A 11 21.72 -13.62 0.06
CA GLN A 11 20.92 -12.60 0.65
C GLN A 11 20.43 -11.62 -0.37
N VAL A 12 21.27 -11.26 -1.30
CA VAL A 12 20.90 -10.31 -2.33
C VAL A 12 19.73 -10.83 -3.14
N ASP A 13 19.71 -12.16 -3.36
CA ASP A 13 18.67 -12.74 -4.18
C ASP A 13 17.43 -13.10 -3.41
N SER A 14 17.41 -12.90 -2.10
CA SER A 14 16.26 -13.26 -1.31
C SER A 14 15.05 -12.42 -1.70
N PRO A 15 13.90 -13.05 -1.88
CA PRO A 15 12.70 -12.28 -2.17
C PRO A 15 12.27 -11.47 -0.96
N ILE A 16 11.56 -10.39 -1.22
CA ILE A 16 10.96 -9.60 -0.15
C ILE A 16 9.85 -10.42 0.47
N ILE A 17 9.87 -10.55 1.80
CA ILE A 17 8.84 -11.27 2.52
C ILE A 17 7.77 -10.25 2.90
N CYS A 18 6.59 -10.38 2.29
CA CYS A 18 5.53 -9.40 2.44
C CYS A 18 4.41 -9.84 3.38
N GLY A 19 4.35 -11.11 3.73
CA GLY A 19 3.23 -11.60 4.55
C GLY A 19 3.38 -11.26 6.02
N LEU A 20 2.31 -10.76 6.62
CA LEU A 20 2.18 -10.56 8.06
C LEU A 20 0.96 -11.33 8.52
N PRO A 21 0.79 -11.54 9.84
CA PRO A 21 -0.30 -12.42 10.30
C PRO A 21 -1.68 -12.00 9.82
N ASN A 22 -1.94 -10.71 9.65
CA ASN A 22 -3.26 -10.23 9.25
C ASN A 22 -3.36 -9.95 7.75
N GLY A 23 -2.29 -10.15 6.96
CA GLY A 23 -2.42 -10.01 5.52
C GLY A 23 -1.18 -9.49 4.83
N THR A 24 -1.39 -8.96 3.63
CA THR A 24 -0.32 -8.42 2.80
C THR A 24 -0.76 -7.10 2.20
N LEU A 25 0.20 -6.20 2.02
CA LEU A 25 0.03 -4.98 1.25
C LEU A 25 1.33 -4.75 0.50
N ARG A 26 1.24 -4.66 -0.83
CA ARG A 26 2.41 -4.40 -1.66
C ARG A 26 2.06 -3.43 -2.76
N TRP A 27 3.06 -2.73 -3.24
CA TRP A 27 2.88 -1.75 -4.31
C TRP A 27 4.21 -1.52 -5.00
N THR A 28 4.17 -0.85 -6.16
CA THR A 28 5.35 -0.44 -6.88
C THR A 28 5.36 1.09 -6.94
N ALA A 29 6.43 1.70 -6.45
CA ALA A 29 6.58 3.16 -6.48
C ALA A 29 7.73 3.49 -7.43
N ASP A 30 7.41 4.12 -8.58
CA ASP A 30 8.37 4.48 -9.61
C ASP A 30 9.26 3.30 -10.00
N GLY A 31 8.64 2.13 -10.14
CA GLY A 31 9.35 0.94 -10.60
C GLY A 31 9.99 0.10 -9.50
N ALA A 32 9.99 0.55 -8.25
CA ALA A 32 10.56 -0.21 -7.15
C ALA A 32 9.44 -0.90 -6.37
N GLU A 33 9.56 -2.21 -6.20
CA GLU A 33 8.55 -2.98 -5.48
C GLU A 33 8.76 -2.86 -3.98
N ILE A 34 7.69 -2.58 -3.24
CA ILE A 34 7.72 -2.33 -1.81
C ILE A 34 6.59 -3.12 -1.18
N CYS A 35 6.77 -3.55 0.06
CA CYS A 35 5.65 -4.15 0.78
C CYS A 35 5.70 -3.81 2.26
N ALA A 36 4.52 -3.87 2.87
CA ALA A 36 4.36 -3.59 4.30
C ALA A 36 4.78 -4.83 5.07
N ASN A 37 6.08 -4.94 5.34
CA ASN A 37 6.63 -6.08 6.04
C ASN A 37 7.05 -5.76 7.46
N ALA A 38 6.84 -4.53 7.92
CA ALA A 38 7.06 -4.16 9.31
C ALA A 38 5.74 -4.11 10.08
N SER A 39 4.69 -3.56 9.47
CA SER A 39 3.41 -3.42 10.14
C SER A 39 2.31 -3.30 9.09
N LEU A 40 1.16 -3.88 9.40
CA LEU A 40 -0.03 -3.76 8.55
C LEU A 40 -1.25 -3.91 9.45
N PHE A 41 -2.13 -2.94 9.39
CA PHE A 41 -3.40 -3.08 10.08
C PHE A 41 -4.50 -2.35 9.32
N GLY A 42 -5.74 -2.75 9.59
CA GLY A 42 -6.90 -2.06 9.09
C GLY A 42 -7.93 -1.95 10.21
N ASP A 43 -8.62 -0.83 10.23
CA ASP A 43 -9.60 -0.56 11.26
C ASP A 43 -10.83 0.03 10.59
N LEU A 44 -11.98 -0.61 10.81
CA LEU A 44 -13.24 -0.15 10.25
C LEU A 44 -13.99 0.62 11.31
N GLY A 45 -14.01 1.93 11.16
CA GLY A 45 -14.81 2.81 11.98
C GLY A 45 -15.79 3.52 11.06
N MET A 46 -15.78 4.87 11.11
CA MET A 46 -16.58 5.64 10.19
C MET A 46 -16.07 5.44 8.75
N PHE A 47 -14.76 5.30 8.60
CA PHE A 47 -14.12 4.96 7.35
C PHE A 47 -13.28 3.72 7.58
N MET A 48 -12.93 3.02 6.51
CA MET A 48 -11.94 1.95 6.57
C MET A 48 -10.56 2.59 6.44
N THR A 49 -9.76 2.48 7.47
CA THR A 49 -8.38 2.97 7.46
C THR A 49 -7.43 1.80 7.38
N VAL A 50 -6.57 1.80 6.37
CA VAL A 50 -5.53 0.78 6.21
C VAL A 50 -4.19 1.47 6.31
N ASN A 51 -3.28 0.92 7.11
CA ASN A 51 -1.95 1.49 7.29
C ASN A 51 -0.93 0.38 7.16
N GLY A 52 0.02 0.55 6.24
CA GLY A 52 1.08 -0.41 6.02
C GLY A 52 2.43 0.26 6.02
N ILE A 53 3.40 -0.36 6.69
CA ILE A 53 4.74 0.20 6.87
C ILE A 53 5.76 -0.85 6.48
N SER A 54 6.72 -0.47 5.62
CA SER A 54 7.85 -1.34 5.28
C SER A 54 8.96 -1.18 6.31
N ILE A 55 9.87 -2.15 6.34
CA ILE A 55 11.01 -2.06 7.26
C ILE A 55 11.96 -0.92 6.90
N GLU A 56 11.84 -0.37 5.69
CA GLU A 56 12.65 0.76 5.28
C GLU A 56 11.96 2.09 5.50
N GLY A 57 10.77 2.08 6.08
CA GLY A 57 10.09 3.31 6.44
C GLY A 57 9.08 3.82 5.43
N GLN A 58 8.88 3.14 4.31
CA GLN A 58 7.83 3.54 3.39
C GLN A 58 6.47 3.20 4.00
N THR A 59 5.51 4.07 3.84
CA THR A 59 4.19 3.92 4.46
C THR A 59 3.11 4.24 3.44
N ILE A 60 2.08 3.40 3.39
CA ILE A 60 0.84 3.74 2.69
C ILE A 60 -0.29 3.76 3.69
N THR A 61 -1.11 4.82 3.62
CA THR A 61 -2.35 4.94 4.36
C THR A 61 -3.48 5.09 3.36
N LEU A 62 -4.49 4.23 3.50
CA LEU A 62 -5.71 4.31 2.69
C LEU A 62 -6.87 4.63 3.61
N GLU A 63 -7.74 5.57 3.16
CA GLU A 63 -9.00 5.84 3.85
C GLU A 63 -10.10 5.63 2.84
N LEU A 64 -10.89 4.58 3.06
CA LEU A 64 -11.89 4.14 2.10
C LEU A 64 -13.29 4.42 2.63
N ASP A 65 -14.10 5.09 1.81
CA ASP A 65 -15.48 5.41 2.17
C ASP A 65 -16.39 4.21 1.97
N SER A 66 -16.04 3.31 1.06
CA SER A 66 -16.90 2.19 0.72
C SER A 66 -16.06 0.95 0.51
N LEU A 67 -16.56 -0.19 0.97
CA LEU A 67 -15.95 -1.49 0.73
C LEU A 67 -16.75 -2.34 -0.24
N THR A 68 -17.63 -1.71 -1.00
CA THR A 68 -18.44 -2.42 -1.99
C THR A 68 -17.53 -2.97 -3.09
N VAL A 69 -17.74 -4.21 -3.48
CA VAL A 69 -17.00 -4.83 -4.57
C VAL A 69 -17.21 -4.01 -5.83
N GLY A 70 -16.10 -3.70 -6.52
CA GLY A 70 -16.11 -2.88 -7.71
C GLY A 70 -14.98 -1.87 -7.69
N THR A 71 -14.94 -1.05 -8.72
CA THR A 71 -13.89 -0.04 -8.89
C THR A 71 -14.38 1.31 -8.36
N HIS A 72 -13.54 1.94 -7.55
CA HIS A 72 -13.83 3.22 -6.91
C HIS A 72 -12.70 4.18 -7.20
N GLU A 73 -13.02 5.48 -7.15
CA GLU A 73 -12.01 6.52 -7.38
C GLU A 73 -11.14 6.70 -6.15
N LEU A 74 -9.84 6.94 -6.37
CA LEU A 74 -8.91 7.40 -5.33
C LEU A 74 -8.58 8.85 -5.64
N SER A 75 -8.88 9.76 -4.71
CA SER A 75 -8.63 11.19 -4.92
C SER A 75 -8.50 11.88 -3.57
N ALA A 76 -8.39 13.20 -3.59
CA ALA A 76 -8.29 13.96 -2.35
C ALA A 76 -9.59 13.91 -1.54
N ASP A 77 -10.74 13.79 -2.22
CA ASP A 77 -12.03 13.87 -1.57
C ASP A 77 -12.70 12.54 -1.36
N VAL A 78 -12.35 11.53 -2.15
CA VAL A 78 -13.05 10.25 -2.14
C VAL A 78 -11.99 9.16 -2.12
N ASN A 79 -12.02 8.31 -1.08
CA ASN A 79 -11.09 7.18 -0.96
C ASN A 79 -9.65 7.68 -1.10
N TYR A 80 -9.15 8.25 -0.03
CA TYR A 80 -7.86 8.95 -0.01
C TYR A 80 -6.69 7.99 0.15
N LEU A 81 -5.55 8.31 -0.47
CA LEU A 81 -4.31 7.55 -0.31
C LEU A 81 -3.18 8.52 -0.01
N LEU A 82 -2.38 8.19 1.00
CA LEU A 82 -1.19 8.94 1.38
C LEU A 82 0.00 7.99 1.33
N TYR A 83 1.08 8.40 0.68
CA TYR A 83 2.31 7.64 0.62
C TYR A 83 3.44 8.45 1.21
N THR A 84 4.24 7.83 2.08
CA THR A 84 5.45 8.45 2.62
C THR A 84 6.62 7.57 2.21
N ASP A 85 7.62 8.16 1.56
CA ASP A 85 8.76 7.36 1.13
C ASP A 85 9.75 7.16 2.28
N GLY A 86 10.83 6.41 2.03
CA GLY A 86 11.78 6.08 3.06
C GLY A 86 12.56 7.27 3.61
N LEU A 87 12.44 8.42 2.97
CA LEU A 87 13.07 9.66 3.43
C LEU A 87 12.08 10.58 4.11
N ALA A 88 10.89 10.08 4.42
CA ALA A 88 9.82 10.81 5.09
C ALA A 88 9.24 11.93 4.22
N VAL A 89 9.39 11.85 2.90
CA VAL A 89 8.74 12.78 1.98
C VAL A 89 7.34 12.28 1.72
N VAL A 90 6.37 13.20 1.79
CA VAL A 90 4.95 12.88 1.71
C VAL A 90 4.43 13.09 0.30
N TRP A 91 3.63 12.15 -0.18
CA TRP A 91 3.00 12.17 -1.50
C TRP A 91 1.53 11.81 -1.30
N GLU A 92 0.64 12.60 -1.86
CA GLU A 92 -0.78 12.44 -1.54
C GLU A 92 -1.64 12.36 -2.79
N ALA A 93 -2.81 11.75 -2.63
CA ALA A 93 -3.82 11.71 -3.68
C ALA A 93 -4.34 13.12 -3.93
N THR A 94 -4.64 13.43 -5.19
CA THR A 94 -5.19 14.72 -5.56
C THR A 94 -6.40 14.52 -6.47
N ASN A 95 -7.21 15.56 -6.60
CA ASN A 95 -8.33 15.53 -7.53
C ASN A 95 -7.89 15.74 -8.97
N ALA A 96 -6.71 16.31 -9.17
CA ALA A 96 -6.19 16.56 -10.51
C ALA A 96 -5.66 15.28 -11.16
N GLN A 97 -5.21 14.32 -10.36
CA GLN A 97 -4.68 13.05 -10.87
C GLN A 97 -5.31 11.91 -10.10
N PRO A 98 -6.61 11.66 -10.30
CA PRO A 98 -7.27 10.59 -9.55
C PRO A 98 -6.77 9.23 -10.00
N GLY A 99 -6.78 8.30 -9.05
CA GLY A 99 -6.47 6.90 -9.33
C GLY A 99 -7.68 6.05 -9.11
N THR A 100 -7.46 4.75 -9.01
CA THR A 100 -8.55 3.79 -8.80
C THR A 100 -8.15 2.75 -7.78
N ILE A 101 -9.15 2.26 -7.04
CA ILE A 101 -9.03 1.08 -6.22
C ILE A 101 -10.18 0.15 -6.59
N THR A 102 -9.86 -1.12 -6.82
CA THR A 102 -10.88 -2.12 -7.14
C THR A 102 -10.96 -3.07 -5.97
N ILE A 103 -12.10 -3.06 -5.29
CA ILE A 103 -12.38 -4.02 -4.23
C ILE A 103 -12.78 -5.31 -4.92
N THR A 104 -11.97 -6.34 -4.79
CA THR A 104 -12.21 -7.61 -5.47
C THR A 104 -12.98 -8.58 -4.58
N SER A 105 -12.89 -8.41 -3.26
CA SER A 105 -13.59 -9.30 -2.33
C SER A 105 -13.73 -8.60 -0.99
N HIS A 106 -14.90 -8.73 -0.39
CA HIS A 106 -15.13 -8.22 0.96
C HIS A 106 -16.07 -9.18 1.67
N ASN A 107 -15.59 -9.75 2.78
CA ASN A 107 -16.36 -10.68 3.58
C ASN A 107 -16.53 -10.10 4.97
N GLU A 108 -17.75 -9.65 5.29
CA GLU A 108 -18.02 -9.00 6.56
C GLU A 108 -18.05 -9.96 7.72
N THR A 109 -18.26 -11.25 7.46
CA THR A 109 -18.26 -12.24 8.51
C THR A 109 -16.87 -12.50 9.06
N THR A 110 -15.88 -12.53 8.17
CA THR A 110 -14.50 -12.78 8.54
C THR A 110 -13.67 -11.50 8.57
N ASN A 111 -14.25 -10.35 8.23
CA ASN A 111 -13.56 -9.05 8.15
C ASN A 111 -12.38 -9.11 7.19
N ARG A 112 -12.60 -9.76 6.05
CA ARG A 112 -11.54 -9.95 5.07
C ARG A 112 -11.78 -9.07 3.84
N LEU A 113 -10.77 -8.29 3.49
CA LEU A 113 -10.83 -7.34 2.38
C LEU A 113 -9.70 -7.61 1.41
N GLU A 114 -10.03 -7.65 0.10
CA GLU A 114 -9.03 -7.78 -0.94
C GLU A 114 -9.26 -6.71 -2.01
N ALA A 115 -8.17 -6.07 -2.43
CA ALA A 115 -8.27 -4.96 -3.37
C ALA A 115 -6.99 -4.81 -4.16
N THR A 116 -7.11 -4.16 -5.31
CA THR A 116 -5.96 -3.71 -6.09
C THR A 116 -6.09 -2.21 -6.31
N PHE A 117 -4.97 -1.51 -6.51
CA PHE A 117 -5.05 -0.06 -6.66
C PHE A 117 -3.88 0.49 -7.46
N GLN A 118 -4.09 1.68 -8.02
CA GLN A 118 -3.05 2.45 -8.69
C GLN A 118 -3.42 3.91 -8.68
N ILE A 119 -2.41 4.77 -8.59
CA ILE A 119 -2.63 6.20 -8.53
C ILE A 119 -1.29 6.92 -8.77
N ASN A 120 -1.35 8.16 -9.31
CA ASN A 120 -0.22 9.07 -9.26
C ASN A 120 -0.44 9.99 -8.06
N VAL A 121 0.55 10.00 -7.15
CA VAL A 121 0.48 10.84 -5.96
C VAL A 121 1.41 12.03 -6.16
N VAL A 122 1.13 13.12 -5.46
CA VAL A 122 1.79 14.40 -5.68
C VAL A 122 2.39 14.88 -4.38
N ASN A 123 3.62 15.39 -4.44
CA ASN A 123 4.24 16.04 -3.31
C ASN A 123 3.67 17.46 -3.20
N PRO A 124 2.98 17.81 -2.10
CA PRO A 124 2.33 19.12 -2.03
C PRO A 124 3.31 20.28 -1.97
N MET A 125 4.57 20.04 -1.63
CA MET A 125 5.52 21.14 -1.53
C MET A 125 6.23 21.43 -2.85
N SER A 126 6.53 20.38 -3.64
CA SER A 126 7.28 20.56 -4.86
C SER A 126 6.40 20.47 -6.12
N GLY A 127 5.22 19.86 -6.00
CA GLY A 127 4.38 19.61 -7.16
C GLY A 127 4.81 18.41 -7.98
N ALA A 128 5.88 17.72 -7.59
CA ALA A 128 6.34 16.54 -8.30
C ALA A 128 5.35 15.39 -8.07
N SER A 129 5.27 14.47 -9.03
CA SER A 129 4.38 13.33 -8.89
C SER A 129 5.18 12.04 -8.89
N LYS A 130 4.56 11.00 -8.32
CA LYS A 130 5.14 9.67 -8.20
C LYS A 130 4.07 8.66 -8.55
N SER A 131 4.44 7.65 -9.32
CA SER A 131 3.49 6.64 -9.77
C SER A 131 3.48 5.49 -8.77
N ILE A 132 2.29 5.15 -8.27
CA ILE A 132 2.05 3.96 -7.45
C ILE A 132 1.24 3.01 -8.31
N THR A 133 1.81 1.84 -8.62
CA THR A 133 1.17 0.86 -9.48
C THR A 133 1.21 -0.50 -8.83
N ASN A 134 0.45 -1.44 -9.39
CA ASN A 134 0.44 -2.83 -8.94
C ASN A 134 0.16 -2.96 -7.45
N GLY A 135 -0.67 -2.06 -6.92
CA GLY A 135 -1.06 -2.15 -5.52
C GLY A 135 -1.94 -3.36 -5.28
N GLN A 136 -1.64 -4.12 -4.23
CA GLN A 136 -2.40 -5.31 -3.86
C GLN A 136 -2.56 -5.33 -2.36
N LEU A 137 -3.79 -5.46 -1.92
CA LEU A 137 -4.14 -5.52 -0.50
C LEU A 137 -4.94 -6.78 -0.24
N SER A 138 -4.56 -7.51 0.80
CA SER A 138 -5.31 -8.65 1.30
C SER A 138 -5.19 -8.58 2.81
N LEU A 139 -6.29 -8.30 3.50
CA LEU A 139 -6.22 -7.87 4.90
C LEU A 139 -7.41 -8.37 5.69
N THR A 140 -7.14 -8.83 6.90
CA THR A 140 -8.16 -9.04 7.93
C THR A 140 -8.12 -7.82 8.84
N TYR A 141 -9.23 -7.07 8.87
CA TYR A 141 -9.29 -5.81 9.60
C TYR A 141 -10.06 -5.98 10.90
N THR A 142 -9.98 -4.96 11.77
CA THR A 142 -10.71 -4.92 13.03
C THR A 142 -11.83 -3.88 12.92
N GLU A 143 -12.82 -4.04 13.84
CA GLU A 143 -13.92 -3.08 13.92
C GLU A 143 -13.97 -2.44 15.28
#